data_f0701e791b1b83491cd1c0fe4a047550
#
_entry.id   f0701e791b1b83491cd1c0fe4a047550
#
_cell.length_a   1.000
_cell.length_b   1.000
_cell.length_c   1.000
_cell.angle_alpha   90.00
_cell.angle_beta   90.00
_cell.angle_gamma   90.00
#
_symmetry.space_group_name_H-M   'P 1'
#
loop_
_entity.id
_entity.type
_entity.pdbx_description
1 polymer ?
#
loop_
_entity_poly.entity_id
_entity_poly.type
_entity_poly.pdbx_seq_one_letter_code
_entity_poly.pdbx_strand_id
1 'polypeptide(L)'
;MLYSSIVEKRIRKTFDHVNNHRWDDAVKAVAPRMHHRVSGTHALGGERHNKKDVRPWFERLGRVLPNLHIKVNNVYVTGWPWHTTVFAQWDGTATLLNGDASYVNRGLHVFTLRWGRVTALEEFQDSQAAASALAAQAAAGLEEAVAEQIVS
;
A
#
# COMPACT_ATOMS: atom_id res chain seq x y z
N MET A 1 -12.64 17.28 -14.53
CA MET A 1 -13.46 16.31 -15.26
C MET A 1 -14.18 15.42 -14.28
N LEU A 2 -15.46 15.11 -14.53
CA LEU A 2 -16.28 14.30 -13.62
C LEU A 2 -15.69 12.91 -13.37
N TYR A 3 -15.22 12.24 -14.44
CA TYR A 3 -14.63 10.90 -14.33
C TYR A 3 -13.38 10.88 -13.42
N SER A 4 -12.44 11.79 -13.63
CA SER A 4 -11.24 11.88 -12.79
C SER A 4 -11.58 12.19 -11.33
N SER A 5 -12.58 13.02 -11.08
CA SER A 5 -13.05 13.29 -9.70
C SER A 5 -13.63 12.05 -9.03
N ILE A 6 -14.37 11.23 -9.77
CA ILE A 6 -14.91 9.96 -9.27
C ILE A 6 -13.77 9.01 -8.92
N VAL A 7 -12.79 8.87 -9.81
CA VAL A 7 -11.62 8.01 -9.60
C VAL A 7 -10.82 8.49 -8.39
N GLU A 8 -10.53 9.79 -8.30
CA GLU A 8 -9.81 10.36 -7.16
C GLU A 8 -10.49 10.04 -5.83
N LYS A 9 -11.80 10.26 -5.72
CA LYS A 9 -12.57 9.95 -4.51
C LYS A 9 -12.45 8.47 -4.13
N ARG A 10 -12.51 7.58 -5.10
CA ARG A 10 -12.36 6.13 -4.87
C ARG A 10 -10.96 5.78 -4.36
N ILE A 11 -9.92 6.35 -4.95
CA ILE A 11 -8.55 6.12 -4.51
C ILE A 11 -8.33 6.62 -3.08
N ARG A 12 -8.77 7.84 -2.77
CA ARG A 12 -8.69 8.37 -1.40
C ARG A 12 -9.43 7.49 -0.40
N LYS A 13 -10.60 6.98 -0.77
CA LYS A 13 -11.36 6.05 0.07
C LYS A 13 -10.63 4.71 0.27
N THR A 14 -9.91 4.22 -0.73
CA THR A 14 -9.07 3.02 -0.59
C THR A 14 -7.99 3.22 0.48
N PHE A 15 -7.30 4.35 0.48
CA PHE A 15 -6.33 4.66 1.54
C PHE A 15 -6.99 4.77 2.92
N ASP A 16 -8.19 5.32 2.99
CA ASP A 16 -8.96 5.37 4.23
C ASP A 16 -9.30 3.95 4.74
N HIS A 17 -9.68 3.05 3.86
CA HIS A 17 -9.87 1.64 4.22
C HIS A 17 -8.58 1.01 4.77
N VAL A 18 -7.43 1.27 4.13
CA VAL A 18 -6.13 0.77 4.60
C VAL A 18 -5.82 1.32 5.99
N ASN A 19 -5.99 2.62 6.22
CA ASN A 19 -5.75 3.26 7.51
C ASN A 19 -6.63 2.68 8.64
N ASN A 20 -7.78 2.15 8.30
CA ASN A 20 -8.73 1.56 9.25
C ASN A 20 -8.75 0.03 9.25
N HIS A 21 -7.77 -0.60 8.60
CA HIS A 21 -7.63 -2.06 8.49
C HIS A 21 -8.86 -2.75 7.90
N ARG A 22 -9.59 -2.08 7.03
CA ARG A 22 -10.74 -2.64 6.31
C ARG A 22 -10.26 -3.32 5.03
N TRP A 23 -9.62 -4.48 5.17
CA TRP A 23 -8.92 -5.15 4.08
C TRP A 23 -9.85 -5.61 2.96
N ASP A 24 -11.03 -6.13 3.29
CA ASP A 24 -12.00 -6.55 2.26
C ASP A 24 -12.42 -5.38 1.38
N ASP A 25 -12.65 -4.22 1.99
CA ASP A 25 -12.99 -3.01 1.25
C ASP A 25 -11.81 -2.48 0.44
N ALA A 26 -10.60 -2.52 1.02
CA ALA A 26 -9.38 -2.06 0.36
C ALA A 26 -9.09 -2.85 -0.93
N VAL A 27 -9.34 -4.16 -0.94
CA VAL A 27 -9.07 -5.02 -2.11
C VAL A 27 -10.30 -5.27 -2.99
N LYS A 28 -11.46 -4.72 -2.65
CA LYS A 28 -12.72 -4.99 -3.36
C LYS A 28 -12.65 -4.73 -4.86
N ALA A 29 -11.99 -3.64 -5.27
CA ALA A 29 -11.87 -3.26 -6.67
C ALA A 29 -10.67 -3.90 -7.38
N VAL A 30 -9.87 -4.70 -6.68
CA VAL A 30 -8.71 -5.37 -7.27
C VAL A 30 -9.18 -6.51 -8.17
N ALA A 31 -8.62 -6.57 -9.38
CA ALA A 31 -8.90 -7.65 -10.32
C ALA A 31 -8.31 -8.98 -9.81
N PRO A 32 -8.92 -10.14 -10.14
CA PRO A 32 -8.40 -11.45 -9.73
C PRO A 32 -6.95 -11.69 -10.14
N ARG A 33 -6.59 -11.30 -11.35
CA ARG A 33 -5.20 -11.19 -11.81
C ARG A 33 -4.82 -9.72 -11.75
N MET A 34 -3.76 -9.42 -11.02
CA MET A 34 -3.24 -8.07 -10.91
C MET A 34 -1.76 -8.13 -10.56
N HIS A 35 -1.02 -7.08 -10.90
CA HIS A 35 0.38 -6.97 -10.56
C HIS A 35 0.54 -5.96 -9.41
N HIS A 36 0.93 -6.46 -8.25
CA HIS A 36 1.26 -5.63 -7.08
C HIS A 36 2.76 -5.68 -6.83
N ARG A 37 3.41 -4.54 -6.87
CA ARG A 37 4.84 -4.42 -6.64
C ARG A 37 5.12 -3.35 -5.59
N VAL A 38 5.95 -3.70 -4.63
CA VAL A 38 6.43 -2.79 -3.59
C VAL A 38 7.94 -2.76 -3.62
N SER A 39 8.52 -1.57 -3.64
CA SER A 39 9.98 -1.39 -3.64
C SER A 39 10.62 -1.90 -2.36
N GLY A 40 11.83 -2.45 -2.50
CA GLY A 40 12.64 -2.93 -1.38
C GLY A 40 12.67 -4.44 -1.23
N THR A 41 13.63 -4.90 -0.43
CA THR A 41 13.86 -6.33 -0.14
C THR A 41 13.36 -6.75 1.24
N HIS A 42 12.73 -5.83 1.99
CA HIS A 42 12.16 -6.10 3.30
C HIS A 42 10.85 -6.91 3.22
N ALA A 43 10.32 -7.31 4.36
CA ALA A 43 9.15 -8.20 4.45
C ALA A 43 7.88 -7.71 3.74
N LEU A 44 7.76 -6.41 3.50
CA LEU A 44 6.64 -5.80 2.78
C LEU A 44 6.96 -5.50 1.31
N GLY A 45 8.17 -5.79 0.83
CA GLY A 45 8.56 -5.61 -0.56
C GLY A 45 8.13 -6.75 -1.47
N GLY A 46 8.62 -6.72 -2.72
CA GLY A 46 8.43 -7.79 -3.69
C GLY A 46 7.20 -7.66 -4.55
N GLU A 47 6.84 -8.73 -5.24
CA GLU A 47 5.80 -8.76 -6.27
C GLU A 47 4.78 -9.88 -6.06
N ARG A 48 3.53 -9.57 -6.33
CA ARG A 48 2.39 -10.50 -6.28
C ARG A 48 1.58 -10.35 -7.55
N HIS A 49 1.07 -11.45 -8.08
CA HIS A 49 0.36 -11.47 -9.36
C HIS A 49 -1.11 -11.91 -9.25
N ASN A 50 -1.58 -12.12 -8.01
CA ASN A 50 -2.95 -12.56 -7.76
C ASN A 50 -3.56 -11.78 -6.59
N LYS A 51 -4.82 -11.42 -6.70
CA LYS A 51 -5.59 -10.78 -5.62
C LYS A 51 -5.52 -11.58 -4.31
N LYS A 52 -5.56 -12.92 -4.39
CA LYS A 52 -5.49 -13.81 -3.22
C LYS A 52 -4.19 -13.66 -2.42
N ASP A 53 -3.12 -13.17 -3.03
CA ASP A 53 -1.83 -12.95 -2.36
C ASP A 53 -1.68 -11.49 -1.89
N VAL A 54 -2.44 -10.57 -2.47
CA VAL A 54 -2.45 -9.15 -2.07
C VAL A 54 -3.14 -8.96 -0.72
N ARG A 55 -4.25 -9.65 -0.48
CA ARG A 55 -4.96 -9.54 0.80
C ARG A 55 -4.11 -9.96 2.00
N PRO A 56 -3.41 -11.12 2.00
CA PRO A 56 -2.46 -11.47 3.06
C PRO A 56 -1.33 -10.46 3.24
N TRP A 57 -0.90 -9.82 2.17
CA TRP A 57 0.09 -8.75 2.25
C TRP A 57 -0.44 -7.55 3.06
N PHE A 58 -1.68 -7.11 2.82
CA PHE A 58 -2.31 -6.05 3.62
C PHE A 58 -2.50 -6.46 5.08
N GLU A 59 -2.87 -7.69 5.34
CA GLU A 59 -2.98 -8.21 6.70
C GLU A 59 -1.63 -8.16 7.43
N ARG A 60 -0.55 -8.55 6.75
CA ARG A 60 0.81 -8.40 7.28
C ARG A 60 1.12 -6.94 7.59
N LEU A 61 0.84 -6.04 6.66
CA LEU A 61 1.04 -4.60 6.87
C LEU A 61 0.38 -4.13 8.18
N GLY A 62 -0.86 -4.53 8.41
CA GLY A 62 -1.59 -4.21 9.64
C GLY A 62 -1.01 -4.82 10.90
N ARG A 63 -0.35 -5.98 10.81
CA ARG A 63 0.30 -6.61 11.96
C ARG A 63 1.67 -6.02 12.28
N VAL A 64 2.46 -5.72 11.24
CA VAL A 64 3.85 -5.24 11.44
C VAL A 64 3.95 -3.74 11.67
N LEU A 65 2.97 -2.98 11.21
CA LEU A 65 2.85 -1.52 11.43
C LEU A 65 1.40 -1.17 11.83
N PRO A 66 0.94 -1.59 13.02
CA PRO A 66 -0.48 -1.55 13.39
C PRO A 66 -1.09 -0.16 13.47
N ASN A 67 -0.28 0.87 13.68
CA ASN A 67 -0.74 2.26 13.74
C ASN A 67 -0.25 3.12 12.57
N LEU A 68 0.15 2.48 11.46
CA LEU A 68 0.51 3.20 10.26
C LEU A 68 -0.66 4.07 9.80
N HIS A 69 -0.40 5.35 9.61
CA HIS A 69 -1.34 6.29 9.03
C HIS A 69 -0.77 6.89 7.75
N ILE A 70 -1.50 6.74 6.67
CA ILE A 70 -1.14 7.26 5.36
C ILE A 70 -2.02 8.46 5.06
N LYS A 71 -1.39 9.60 4.85
CA LYS A 71 -2.05 10.84 4.42
C LYS A 71 -1.79 11.05 2.93
N VAL A 72 -2.84 10.99 2.14
CA VAL A 72 -2.76 11.24 0.70
C VAL A 72 -2.79 12.75 0.44
N ASN A 73 -1.72 13.25 -0.16
CA ASN A 73 -1.57 14.68 -0.44
C ASN A 73 -2.16 15.05 -1.80
N ASN A 74 -1.74 14.35 -2.85
CA ASN A 74 -2.16 14.62 -4.21
C ASN A 74 -2.56 13.34 -4.93
N VAL A 75 -3.58 13.43 -5.76
CA VAL A 75 -4.00 12.36 -6.65
C VAL A 75 -4.13 12.92 -8.07
N TYR A 76 -3.41 12.32 -9.00
CA TYR A 76 -3.44 12.69 -10.41
C TYR A 76 -4.02 11.53 -11.20
N VAL A 77 -5.07 11.81 -11.97
CA VAL A 77 -5.77 10.82 -12.77
C VAL A 77 -5.59 11.14 -14.23
N THR A 78 -5.16 10.18 -15.03
CA THR A 78 -5.02 10.30 -16.46
C THR A 78 -5.62 9.10 -17.18
N GLY A 79 -6.07 9.31 -18.41
CA GLY A 79 -6.65 8.26 -19.26
C GLY A 79 -8.18 8.19 -19.17
N TRP A 80 -8.71 7.07 -19.58
CA TRP A 80 -10.13 6.84 -19.81
C TRP A 80 -10.60 5.58 -19.07
N PRO A 81 -11.91 5.31 -18.94
CA PRO A 81 -12.41 4.16 -18.18
C PRO A 81 -11.81 2.79 -18.57
N TRP A 82 -11.48 2.60 -19.82
CA TRP A 82 -10.86 1.35 -20.29
C TRP A 82 -9.36 1.25 -19.97
N HIS A 83 -8.71 2.39 -19.70
CA HIS A 83 -7.32 2.43 -19.26
C HIS A 83 -7.06 3.74 -18.50
N THR A 84 -7.03 3.65 -17.19
CA THR A 84 -6.79 4.79 -16.31
C THR A 84 -5.47 4.57 -15.55
N THR A 85 -4.65 5.59 -15.48
CA THR A 85 -3.47 5.62 -14.61
C THR A 85 -3.67 6.66 -13.51
N VAL A 86 -3.39 6.28 -12.28
CA VAL A 86 -3.51 7.15 -11.12
C VAL A 86 -2.20 7.21 -10.37
N PHE A 87 -1.76 8.42 -10.07
CA PHE A 87 -0.59 8.68 -9.23
C PHE A 87 -1.08 9.29 -7.91
N ALA A 88 -0.83 8.59 -6.81
CA ALA A 88 -1.21 9.07 -5.48
C ALA A 88 0.05 9.31 -4.64
N GLN A 89 0.32 10.57 -4.31
CA GLN A 89 1.40 10.96 -3.42
C GLN A 89 0.92 10.95 -1.97
N TRP A 90 1.73 10.40 -1.09
CA TRP A 90 1.37 10.27 0.31
C TRP A 90 2.56 10.45 1.26
N ASP A 91 2.23 10.82 2.49
CA ASP A 91 3.12 10.74 3.65
C ASP A 91 2.57 9.70 4.61
N GLY A 92 3.45 8.88 5.17
CA GLY A 92 3.10 7.85 6.14
C GLY A 92 3.85 8.05 7.44
N THR A 93 3.18 7.83 8.56
CA THR A 93 3.76 7.89 9.91
C THR A 93 3.32 6.68 10.73
N ALA A 94 4.16 6.26 11.65
CA ALA A 94 3.80 5.24 12.62
C ALA A 94 4.62 5.40 13.89
N THR A 95 4.05 4.96 15.01
CA THR A 95 4.79 4.75 16.26
C THR A 95 5.17 3.28 16.35
N LEU A 96 6.45 2.99 16.52
CA LEU A 96 6.95 1.63 16.60
C LEU A 96 6.70 1.03 18.00
N LEU A 97 6.81 -0.28 18.14
CA LEU A 97 6.54 -0.99 19.39
C LEU A 97 7.46 -0.57 20.53
N ASN A 98 8.69 -0.12 20.23
CA ASN A 98 9.62 0.42 21.21
C ASN A 98 9.27 1.85 21.69
N GLY A 99 8.16 2.42 21.19
CA GLY A 99 7.74 3.80 21.51
C GLY A 99 8.33 4.87 20.58
N ASP A 100 9.21 4.51 19.65
CA ASP A 100 9.77 5.44 18.68
C ASP A 100 8.68 5.91 17.70
N ALA A 101 8.38 7.22 17.70
CA ALA A 101 7.43 7.86 16.81
C ALA A 101 8.09 8.57 15.62
N SER A 102 9.37 8.36 15.42
CA SER A 102 10.15 9.02 14.35
C SER A 102 9.97 8.38 12.98
N TYR A 103 9.30 7.22 12.87
CA TYR A 103 9.06 6.61 11.58
C TYR A 103 8.21 7.50 10.71
N VAL A 104 8.82 8.01 9.66
CA VAL A 104 8.18 8.80 8.61
C VAL A 104 8.60 8.22 7.28
N ASN A 105 7.65 7.99 6.41
CA ASN A 105 7.92 7.59 5.04
C ASN A 105 7.10 8.47 4.10
N ARG A 106 7.51 8.52 2.87
CA ARG A 106 6.78 9.20 1.81
C ARG A 106 6.87 8.36 0.56
N GLY A 107 5.83 8.40 -0.24
CA GLY A 107 5.80 7.55 -1.39
C GLY A 107 4.82 7.98 -2.46
N LEU A 108 4.83 7.19 -3.49
CA LEU A 108 3.97 7.32 -4.65
C LEU A 108 3.40 5.94 -4.98
N HIS A 109 2.08 5.86 -5.02
CA HIS A 109 1.39 4.70 -5.58
C HIS A 109 1.02 5.01 -7.03
N VAL A 110 1.31 4.08 -7.92
CA VAL A 110 0.88 4.11 -9.31
C VAL A 110 -0.13 2.99 -9.54
N PHE A 111 -1.39 3.38 -9.77
CA PHE A 111 -2.47 2.43 -10.06
C PHE A 111 -2.73 2.38 -11.55
N THR A 112 -2.95 1.19 -12.08
CA THR A 112 -3.57 1.01 -13.40
C THR A 112 -4.95 0.42 -13.19
N LEU A 113 -5.96 1.09 -13.74
CA LEU A 113 -7.34 0.60 -13.69
C LEU A 113 -7.84 0.31 -15.11
N ARG A 114 -8.62 -0.75 -15.22
CA ARG A 114 -9.37 -1.08 -16.44
C ARG A 114 -10.82 -1.30 -16.05
N TRP A 115 -11.69 -0.46 -16.59
CA TRP A 115 -13.13 -0.49 -16.28
C TRP A 115 -13.40 -0.48 -14.77
N GLY A 116 -12.67 0.36 -14.04
CA GLY A 116 -12.80 0.53 -12.59
C GLY A 116 -12.16 -0.56 -11.74
N ARG A 117 -11.51 -1.56 -12.32
CA ARG A 117 -10.77 -2.59 -11.59
C ARG A 117 -9.28 -2.30 -11.58
N VAL A 118 -8.65 -2.44 -10.42
CA VAL A 118 -7.19 -2.30 -10.29
C VAL A 118 -6.52 -3.53 -10.86
N THR A 119 -5.79 -3.35 -11.96
CA THR A 119 -5.02 -4.41 -12.63
C THR A 119 -3.53 -4.34 -12.32
N ALA A 120 -3.04 -3.19 -11.85
CA ALA A 120 -1.68 -3.03 -11.35
C ALA A 120 -1.63 -1.98 -10.26
N LEU A 121 -0.78 -2.21 -9.28
CA LEU A 121 -0.42 -1.26 -8.24
C LEU A 121 1.08 -1.36 -8.00
N GLU A 122 1.78 -0.27 -8.21
CA GLU A 122 3.20 -0.16 -7.94
C GLU A 122 3.42 0.88 -6.85
N GLU A 123 4.10 0.49 -5.78
CA GLU A 123 4.32 1.32 -4.60
C GLU A 123 5.80 1.68 -4.51
N PHE A 124 6.10 2.96 -4.67
CA PHE A 124 7.42 3.53 -4.50
C PHE A 124 7.48 4.25 -3.16
N GLN A 125 8.46 3.94 -2.36
CA GLN A 125 8.66 4.55 -1.05
C GLN A 125 10.15 4.57 -0.71
N ASP A 126 10.52 5.23 0.38
CA ASP A 126 11.84 5.07 0.96
C ASP A 126 11.95 3.67 1.58
N SER A 127 12.54 2.75 0.81
CA SER A 127 12.65 1.34 1.23
C SER A 127 13.66 1.16 2.36
N GLN A 128 14.64 2.05 2.51
CA GLN A 128 15.59 2.03 3.61
C GLN A 128 14.89 2.39 4.92
N ALA A 129 14.07 3.44 4.92
CA ALA A 129 13.27 3.82 6.09
C ALA A 129 12.30 2.70 6.49
N ALA A 130 11.64 2.07 5.53
CA ALA A 130 10.77 0.93 5.77
C ALA A 130 11.52 -0.26 6.38
N ALA A 131 12.65 -0.64 5.80
CA ALA A 131 13.48 -1.74 6.30
C ALA A 131 13.96 -1.47 7.73
N SER A 132 14.39 -0.25 8.03
CA SER A 132 14.85 0.14 9.38
C SER A 132 13.72 0.05 10.41
N ALA A 133 12.52 0.50 10.05
CA ALA A 133 11.35 0.40 10.92
C ALA A 133 10.97 -1.06 11.20
N LEU A 134 10.98 -1.90 10.17
CA LEU A 134 10.68 -3.33 10.32
C LEU A 134 11.74 -4.06 11.16
N ALA A 135 13.01 -3.71 11.02
CA ALA A 135 14.08 -4.24 11.87
C ALA A 135 13.86 -3.86 13.35
N ALA A 136 13.45 -2.62 13.63
CA ALA A 136 13.11 -2.18 14.98
C ALA A 136 11.90 -2.93 15.55
N GLN A 137 10.87 -3.17 14.73
CA GLN A 137 9.70 -3.98 15.13
C GLN A 137 10.10 -5.42 15.48
N ALA A 138 10.96 -6.05 14.68
CA ALA A 138 11.47 -7.38 14.96
C ALA A 138 12.28 -7.43 16.26
N ALA A 139 13.15 -6.44 16.50
CA ALA A 139 13.91 -6.31 17.73
C ALA A 139 13.03 -6.12 18.96
N ALA A 140 11.84 -5.55 18.80
CA ALA A 140 10.82 -5.39 19.84
C ALA A 140 9.93 -6.64 20.03
N GLY A 141 10.21 -7.75 19.31
CA GLY A 141 9.51 -9.02 19.45
C GLY A 141 8.56 -9.39 18.32
N LEU A 142 8.43 -8.56 17.28
CA LEU A 142 7.54 -8.82 16.16
C LEU A 142 8.30 -9.51 15.01
N GLU A 143 8.50 -10.81 15.12
CA GLU A 143 9.31 -11.59 14.18
C GLU A 143 8.86 -11.50 12.73
N GLU A 144 7.55 -11.39 12.49
CA GLU A 144 6.97 -11.27 11.13
C GLU A 144 7.50 -10.06 10.37
N ALA A 145 7.98 -9.03 11.08
CA ALA A 145 8.53 -7.83 10.46
C ALA A 145 9.79 -8.07 9.62
N VAL A 146 10.46 -9.19 9.82
CA VAL A 146 11.65 -9.62 9.04
C VAL A 146 11.43 -10.98 8.35
N ALA A 147 10.19 -11.40 8.21
CA ALA A 147 9.83 -12.61 7.48
C ALA A 147 10.12 -12.47 5.97
N GLU A 148 10.18 -13.61 5.29
CA GLU A 148 10.30 -13.63 3.82
C GLU A 148 9.12 -12.89 3.18
N GLN A 149 9.36 -12.32 2.01
CA GLN A 149 8.35 -11.61 1.25
C GLN A 149 7.20 -12.54 0.85
N ILE A 150 5.99 -11.99 0.84
CA ILE A 150 4.83 -12.64 0.22
C ILE A 150 4.92 -12.36 -1.27
N VAL A 151 5.21 -13.38 -2.06
CA VAL A 151 5.40 -13.26 -3.51
C VAL A 151 4.59 -14.32 -4.27
N SER A 152 4.30 -14.02 -5.53
CA SER A 152 3.68 -14.98 -6.44
C SER A 152 4.06 -14.75 -7.89
#